data_58b238ef9daab35fdea4f24e0205ed3c
#
_entry.id   58b238ef9daab35fdea4f24e0205ed3c
#
_cell.length_a   1.000
_cell.length_b   1.000
_cell.length_c   1.000
_cell.angle_alpha   90.00
_cell.angle_beta   90.00
_cell.angle_gamma   90.00
#
_symmetry.space_group_name_H-M   'P 1'
#
loop_
_entity.id
_entity.type
_entity.pdbx_description
1 polymer ?
#
loop_
_entity_poly.entity_id
_entity_poly.type
_entity_poly.pdbx_seq_one_letter_code
_entity_poly.pdbx_strand_id
1 'polypeptide(L)'
;GSGLVGSEMCIRDSGSGVYISIGMGKDVLAKVDGQKTYTMDAAVLMSDARSQYEEMFTSSIWSQQIDGKTFEEYVKDQIRVKLIRVRCMNAMAKEKGIVLGREEKDGVKKAAEKYYNALTEEQRSRYNITEDKLNQMFTEFAIAQKLYNDQTSLMDIEISADDSRVINIQYIVTDSKDEIEKAYAELKEGNSFFAIAKKYNSDGEYEYELRRGEMDSKFEEAAYALSTGEMSSIVEAEGKYYIIRCTSDNDKAKTEVNKSAILADKKLAAFNEKFEEYEAGKYVEWNDSEWEKLSVSSAVIYNVKFEDTFNTITIN
;
A
#
# COMPACT_ATOMS: atom_id res chain seq x y z
N GLY A 1 10.22 0.09 3.38
CA GLY A 1 10.11 -1.37 3.53
C GLY A 1 8.81 -1.86 2.92
N SER A 2 8.90 -2.45 1.73
CA SER A 2 7.77 -3.07 1.03
C SER A 2 7.48 -4.47 1.60
N GLY A 3 7.08 -4.54 2.87
CA GLY A 3 6.57 -5.79 3.44
C GLY A 3 5.04 -5.88 3.25
N LEU A 4 4.48 -7.11 3.26
CA LEU A 4 3.03 -7.38 3.25
C LEU A 4 2.25 -6.61 4.35
N VAL A 5 2.95 -6.09 5.33
CA VAL A 5 2.39 -5.31 6.45
C VAL A 5 2.31 -3.83 6.12
N GLY A 6 3.22 -3.28 5.30
CA GLY A 6 3.33 -1.84 5.00
C GLY A 6 2.93 -1.43 3.59
N SER A 7 2.70 -2.35 2.65
CA SER A 7 2.12 -2.00 1.36
C SER A 7 0.60 -1.92 1.50
N GLU A 8 0.00 -0.85 1.02
CA GLU A 8 -1.42 -0.83 0.71
C GLU A 8 -1.70 -2.03 -0.20
N MET A 9 -2.09 -3.13 0.42
CA MET A 9 -2.59 -4.28 -0.30
C MET A 9 -3.92 -3.81 -0.89
N CYS A 10 -3.90 -3.36 -2.14
CA CYS A 10 -5.11 -3.08 -2.91
C CYS A 10 -5.92 -4.38 -2.94
N ILE A 11 -6.79 -4.51 -1.96
CA ILE A 11 -7.68 -5.64 -1.82
C ILE A 11 -8.86 -5.30 -2.71
N ARG A 12 -8.87 -5.89 -3.91
CA ARG A 12 -10.09 -5.94 -4.71
C ARG A 12 -11.15 -6.69 -3.92
N ASP A 13 -12.37 -6.20 -4.01
CA ASP A 13 -13.61 -6.67 -3.37
C ASP A 13 -14.05 -8.07 -3.86
N SER A 14 -13.16 -9.07 -3.87
CA SER A 14 -13.43 -10.40 -4.40
C SER A 14 -13.16 -11.54 -3.41
N GLY A 15 -13.58 -11.33 -2.15
CA GLY A 15 -13.64 -12.43 -1.18
C GLY A 15 -14.91 -13.25 -1.37
N SER A 16 -14.99 -14.13 -2.37
CA SER A 16 -16.10 -15.09 -2.53
C SER A 16 -15.93 -16.35 -1.70
N GLY A 17 -15.45 -16.21 -0.45
CA GLY A 17 -15.47 -17.30 0.52
C GLY A 17 -16.87 -17.52 1.08
N VAL A 18 -17.25 -18.76 1.32
CA VAL A 18 -18.51 -19.08 2.01
C VAL A 18 -18.36 -18.68 3.48
N TYR A 19 -18.95 -17.56 3.86
CA TYR A 19 -19.00 -17.10 5.25
C TYR A 19 -20.21 -17.70 5.95
N ILE A 20 -20.01 -18.42 7.07
CA ILE A 20 -21.09 -18.86 7.94
C ILE A 20 -20.92 -18.17 9.28
N SER A 21 -21.92 -17.37 9.67
CA SER A 21 -21.98 -16.78 11.02
C SER A 21 -22.36 -17.89 12.03
N ILE A 22 -21.44 -18.22 12.93
CA ILE A 22 -21.64 -19.22 13.99
C ILE A 22 -21.21 -18.60 15.33
N GLY A 23 -21.95 -18.85 16.38
CA GLY A 23 -21.53 -18.53 17.75
C GLY A 23 -20.28 -19.31 18.14
N MET A 24 -19.10 -18.69 18.08
CA MET A 24 -17.81 -19.35 18.31
C MET A 24 -17.23 -19.17 19.71
N GLY A 25 -18.02 -18.64 20.62
CA GLY A 25 -17.55 -18.29 21.97
C GLY A 25 -16.90 -16.91 22.03
N LYS A 26 -16.68 -16.46 23.25
CA LYS A 26 -16.11 -15.14 23.55
C LYS A 26 -14.66 -15.08 23.08
N ASP A 27 -14.25 -13.93 22.57
CA ASP A 27 -12.89 -13.62 22.09
C ASP A 27 -12.43 -14.37 20.81
N VAL A 28 -13.24 -15.25 20.24
CA VAL A 28 -12.92 -15.85 18.92
C VAL A 28 -13.67 -15.12 17.84
N LEU A 29 -12.92 -14.50 16.94
CA LEU A 29 -13.44 -13.67 15.86
C LEU A 29 -13.68 -14.46 14.57
N ALA A 30 -12.76 -15.36 14.24
CA ALA A 30 -12.86 -16.17 13.03
C ALA A 30 -12.20 -17.54 13.21
N LYS A 31 -12.55 -18.47 12.31
CA LYS A 31 -11.78 -19.69 12.07
C LYS A 31 -11.64 -19.90 10.57
N VAL A 32 -10.45 -20.23 10.15
CA VAL A 32 -10.11 -20.63 8.78
C VAL A 32 -9.48 -22.01 8.87
N ASP A 33 -10.10 -23.02 8.27
CA ASP A 33 -9.66 -24.43 8.38
C ASP A 33 -9.39 -24.85 9.84
N GLY A 34 -10.21 -24.39 10.79
CA GLY A 34 -10.10 -24.67 12.22
C GLY A 34 -9.07 -23.82 13.00
N GLN A 35 -8.26 -23.02 12.33
CA GLN A 35 -7.33 -22.08 12.98
C GLN A 35 -8.06 -20.82 13.44
N LYS A 36 -7.88 -20.46 14.70
CA LYS A 36 -8.62 -19.35 15.33
C LYS A 36 -7.91 -18.01 15.13
N THR A 37 -8.70 -16.98 14.81
CA THR A 37 -8.36 -15.56 14.92
C THR A 37 -9.08 -15.01 16.15
N TYR A 38 -8.39 -14.20 16.94
CA TYR A 38 -8.94 -13.63 18.17
C TYR A 38 -9.37 -12.18 17.97
N THR A 39 -10.27 -11.70 18.81
CA THR A 39 -10.70 -10.28 18.82
C THR A 39 -9.52 -9.35 19.06
N MET A 40 -8.52 -9.78 19.81
CA MET A 40 -7.30 -8.98 20.02
C MET A 40 -6.50 -8.74 18.74
N ASP A 41 -6.47 -9.69 17.80
CA ASP A 41 -5.76 -9.54 16.54
C ASP A 41 -6.33 -8.34 15.75
N ALA A 42 -7.67 -8.25 15.70
CA ALA A 42 -8.35 -7.12 15.11
C ALA A 42 -8.12 -5.82 15.88
N ALA A 43 -8.19 -5.85 17.21
CA ALA A 43 -8.01 -4.67 18.05
C ALA A 43 -6.60 -4.06 17.92
N VAL A 44 -5.56 -4.89 17.78
CA VAL A 44 -4.18 -4.48 17.51
C VAL A 44 -4.12 -3.75 16.16
N LEU A 45 -4.63 -4.34 15.08
CA LEU A 45 -4.61 -3.74 13.74
C LEU A 45 -5.49 -2.48 13.66
N MET A 46 -6.65 -2.46 14.33
CA MET A 46 -7.50 -1.27 14.42
C MET A 46 -6.80 -0.12 15.16
N SER A 47 -6.00 -0.45 16.17
CA SER A 47 -5.23 0.57 16.91
C SER A 47 -4.11 1.17 16.05
N ASP A 48 -3.43 0.36 15.24
CA ASP A 48 -2.43 0.83 14.29
C ASP A 48 -3.08 1.73 13.22
N ALA A 49 -4.21 1.28 12.65
CA ALA A 49 -4.94 2.07 11.66
C ALA A 49 -5.40 3.41 12.25
N ARG A 50 -5.95 3.40 13.48
CA ARG A 50 -6.32 4.63 14.18
C ARG A 50 -5.15 5.58 14.32
N SER A 51 -4.02 5.10 14.82
CA SER A 51 -2.81 5.94 14.99
C SER A 51 -2.35 6.51 13.66
N GLN A 52 -2.31 5.70 12.60
CA GLN A 52 -1.85 6.12 11.27
C GLN A 52 -2.76 7.20 10.66
N TYR A 53 -4.08 6.98 10.67
CA TYR A 53 -5.00 7.92 10.03
C TYR A 53 -5.23 9.19 10.85
N GLU A 54 -5.24 9.12 12.20
CA GLU A 54 -5.38 10.31 13.05
C GLU A 54 -4.10 11.17 13.11
N GLU A 55 -2.92 10.62 12.75
CA GLU A 55 -1.68 11.39 12.53
C GLU A 55 -1.74 12.24 11.24
N MET A 56 -2.41 11.75 10.20
CA MET A 56 -2.53 12.44 8.90
C MET A 56 -3.78 13.31 8.82
N PHE A 57 -4.86 12.89 9.47
CA PHE A 57 -6.17 13.53 9.45
C PHE A 57 -6.66 13.72 10.89
N THR A 58 -7.71 14.48 11.09
CA THR A 58 -8.35 14.54 12.41
C THR A 58 -9.26 13.31 12.63
N SER A 59 -9.71 13.09 13.88
CA SER A 59 -10.66 12.02 14.21
C SER A 59 -11.99 12.08 13.43
N SER A 60 -12.29 13.21 12.77
CA SER A 60 -13.46 13.35 11.89
C SER A 60 -13.39 12.45 10.64
N ILE A 61 -12.22 11.92 10.29
CA ILE A 61 -12.05 11.01 9.16
C ILE A 61 -12.98 9.79 9.27
N TRP A 62 -13.20 9.26 10.48
CA TRP A 62 -13.97 8.04 10.68
C TRP A 62 -15.43 8.12 10.24
N SER A 63 -16.02 9.32 10.24
CA SER A 63 -17.38 9.58 9.78
C SER A 63 -17.49 10.00 8.29
N GLN A 64 -16.37 10.19 7.62
CA GLN A 64 -16.39 10.51 6.18
C GLN A 64 -16.98 9.37 5.36
N GLN A 65 -17.71 9.71 4.29
CA GLN A 65 -18.33 8.73 3.40
C GLN A 65 -17.40 8.41 2.23
N ILE A 66 -17.18 7.13 1.98
CA ILE A 66 -16.45 6.59 0.83
C ILE A 66 -17.30 5.46 0.25
N ASP A 67 -17.71 5.58 -0.99
CA ASP A 67 -18.49 4.56 -1.72
C ASP A 67 -19.73 4.04 -0.96
N GLY A 68 -20.41 4.93 -0.23
CA GLY A 68 -21.65 4.61 0.50
C GLY A 68 -21.45 3.96 1.86
N LYS A 69 -20.19 3.84 2.34
CA LYS A 69 -19.83 3.40 3.69
C LYS A 69 -19.10 4.51 4.44
N THR A 70 -19.07 4.46 5.76
CA THR A 70 -18.16 5.31 6.54
C THR A 70 -16.72 4.85 6.33
N PHE A 71 -15.76 5.77 6.47
CA PHE A 71 -14.34 5.41 6.41
C PHE A 71 -13.96 4.37 7.48
N GLU A 72 -14.60 4.43 8.64
CA GLU A 72 -14.44 3.41 9.68
C GLU A 72 -14.85 2.02 9.19
N GLU A 73 -16.02 1.90 8.55
CA GLU A 73 -16.50 0.64 7.98
C GLU A 73 -15.55 0.14 6.88
N TYR A 74 -15.08 1.03 6.01
CA TYR A 74 -14.09 0.69 5.01
C TYR A 74 -12.81 0.12 5.63
N VAL A 75 -12.22 0.78 6.62
CA VAL A 75 -11.00 0.30 7.31
C VAL A 75 -11.26 -1.00 8.07
N LYS A 76 -12.42 -1.17 8.68
CA LYS A 76 -12.82 -2.45 9.30
C LYS A 76 -12.86 -3.58 8.28
N ASP A 77 -13.46 -3.37 7.12
CA ASP A 77 -13.50 -4.38 6.05
C ASP A 77 -12.09 -4.77 5.59
N GLN A 78 -11.17 -3.80 5.43
CA GLN A 78 -9.77 -4.08 5.10
C GLN A 78 -9.07 -4.94 6.16
N ILE A 79 -9.29 -4.64 7.44
CA ILE A 79 -8.72 -5.42 8.54
C ILE A 79 -9.29 -6.84 8.56
N ARG A 80 -10.60 -7.00 8.32
CA ARG A 80 -11.26 -8.31 8.21
C ARG A 80 -10.60 -9.16 7.13
N VAL A 81 -10.46 -8.62 5.93
CA VAL A 81 -9.82 -9.30 4.80
C VAL A 81 -8.37 -9.65 5.13
N LYS A 82 -7.60 -8.72 5.71
CA LYS A 82 -6.21 -8.96 6.11
C LYS A 82 -6.07 -10.13 7.10
N LEU A 83 -6.93 -10.19 8.11
CA LEU A 83 -6.92 -11.29 9.09
C LEU A 83 -7.21 -12.65 8.46
N ILE A 84 -8.23 -12.73 7.59
CA ILE A 84 -8.58 -13.96 6.87
C ILE A 84 -7.41 -14.37 5.98
N ARG A 85 -6.87 -13.43 5.22
CA ARG A 85 -5.76 -13.65 4.29
C ARG A 85 -4.52 -14.21 5.00
N VAL A 86 -4.13 -13.64 6.14
CA VAL A 86 -3.01 -14.16 6.95
C VAL A 86 -3.24 -15.63 7.33
N ARG A 87 -4.46 -16.01 7.71
CA ARG A 87 -4.80 -17.42 8.04
C ARG A 87 -4.70 -18.33 6.80
N CYS A 88 -5.23 -17.89 5.67
CA CYS A 88 -5.13 -18.65 4.42
C CYS A 88 -3.67 -18.80 3.98
N MET A 89 -2.84 -17.74 4.13
CA MET A 89 -1.41 -17.80 3.85
C MET A 89 -0.68 -18.77 4.76
N ASN A 90 -1.02 -18.82 6.04
CA ASN A 90 -0.47 -19.81 6.97
C ASN A 90 -0.87 -21.25 6.60
N ALA A 91 -2.10 -21.46 6.14
CA ALA A 91 -2.54 -22.78 5.64
C ALA A 91 -1.72 -23.18 4.39
N MET A 92 -1.57 -22.29 3.42
CA MET A 92 -0.73 -22.53 2.24
C MET A 92 0.74 -22.76 2.60
N ALA A 93 1.31 -21.98 3.52
CA ALA A 93 2.67 -22.18 4.00
C ALA A 93 2.88 -23.56 4.60
N LYS A 94 1.93 -24.02 5.40
CA LYS A 94 1.94 -25.37 5.99
C LYS A 94 1.90 -26.46 4.91
N GLU A 95 1.04 -26.33 3.90
CA GLU A 95 0.97 -27.28 2.77
C GLU A 95 2.27 -27.33 1.97
N LYS A 96 2.96 -26.18 1.86
CA LYS A 96 4.26 -26.06 1.15
C LYS A 96 5.48 -26.40 2.05
N GLY A 97 5.28 -26.69 3.34
CA GLY A 97 6.37 -26.97 4.27
C GLY A 97 7.21 -25.75 4.65
N ILE A 98 6.67 -24.53 4.45
CA ILE A 98 7.34 -23.28 4.81
C ILE A 98 7.19 -23.06 6.32
N VAL A 99 8.31 -22.94 7.01
CA VAL A 99 8.38 -22.76 8.47
C VAL A 99 9.44 -21.72 8.82
N LEU A 100 9.27 -21.02 9.93
CA LEU A 100 10.27 -20.09 10.42
C LEU A 100 11.53 -20.84 10.90
N GLY A 101 12.69 -20.35 10.53
CA GLY A 101 13.97 -20.76 11.05
C GLY A 101 14.17 -20.32 12.51
N ARG A 102 15.30 -20.71 13.11
CA ARG A 102 15.59 -20.39 14.52
C ARG A 102 15.70 -18.88 14.76
N GLU A 103 16.46 -18.20 13.95
CA GLU A 103 16.68 -16.74 14.08
C GLU A 103 15.39 -15.95 13.88
N GLU A 104 14.54 -16.36 12.91
CA GLU A 104 13.24 -15.76 12.68
C GLU A 104 12.30 -15.93 13.89
N LYS A 105 12.27 -17.15 14.47
CA LYS A 105 11.50 -17.43 15.70
C LYS A 105 11.97 -16.59 16.89
N ASP A 106 13.29 -16.46 17.05
CA ASP A 106 13.87 -15.62 18.10
C ASP A 106 13.52 -14.12 17.88
N GLY A 107 13.54 -13.66 16.63
CA GLY A 107 13.10 -12.31 16.24
C GLY A 107 11.63 -12.06 16.55
N VAL A 108 10.75 -12.99 16.16
CA VAL A 108 9.31 -12.97 16.44
C VAL A 108 9.06 -12.87 17.94
N LYS A 109 9.70 -13.74 18.73
CA LYS A 109 9.54 -13.73 20.19
C LYS A 109 9.93 -12.40 20.82
N LYS A 110 11.08 -11.85 20.44
CA LYS A 110 11.55 -10.53 20.92
C LYS A 110 10.60 -9.41 20.56
N ALA A 111 10.07 -9.40 19.33
CA ALA A 111 9.12 -8.41 18.88
C ALA A 111 7.79 -8.49 19.64
N ALA A 112 7.26 -9.70 19.84
CA ALA A 112 6.05 -9.93 20.61
C ALA A 112 6.21 -9.52 22.08
N GLU A 113 7.32 -9.88 22.73
CA GLU A 113 7.67 -9.45 24.09
C GLU A 113 7.78 -7.93 24.18
N LYS A 114 8.46 -7.27 23.23
CA LYS A 114 8.58 -5.82 23.18
C LYS A 114 7.21 -5.15 23.08
N TYR A 115 6.34 -5.63 22.19
CA TYR A 115 4.99 -5.11 22.02
C TYR A 115 4.17 -5.31 23.30
N TYR A 116 4.17 -6.52 23.87
CA TYR A 116 3.45 -6.85 25.10
C TYR A 116 3.87 -5.95 26.27
N ASN A 117 5.17 -5.75 26.47
CA ASN A 117 5.71 -4.93 27.55
C ASN A 117 5.40 -3.43 27.39
N ALA A 118 5.18 -2.96 26.17
CA ALA A 118 4.75 -1.59 25.91
C ALA A 118 3.26 -1.35 26.24
N LEU A 119 2.44 -2.41 26.31
CA LEU A 119 1.01 -2.28 26.64
C LEU A 119 0.80 -2.01 28.13
N THR A 120 -0.18 -1.15 28.43
CA THR A 120 -0.68 -0.99 29.79
C THR A 120 -1.53 -2.19 30.22
N GLU A 121 -1.73 -2.37 31.53
CA GLU A 121 -2.59 -3.45 32.05
C GLU A 121 -4.05 -3.28 31.60
N GLU A 122 -4.53 -2.03 31.51
CA GLU A 122 -5.87 -1.73 31.00
C GLU A 122 -6.02 -2.18 29.54
N GLN A 123 -5.05 -1.88 28.67
CA GLN A 123 -5.05 -2.30 27.26
C GLN A 123 -5.05 -3.82 27.11
N ARG A 124 -4.21 -4.52 27.91
CA ARG A 124 -4.16 -6.00 27.94
C ARG A 124 -5.49 -6.59 28.38
N SER A 125 -6.05 -6.07 29.47
CA SER A 125 -7.32 -6.56 30.03
C SER A 125 -8.49 -6.31 29.09
N ARG A 126 -8.56 -5.11 28.46
CA ARG A 126 -9.64 -4.71 27.56
C ARG A 126 -9.81 -5.66 26.38
N TYR A 127 -8.71 -6.11 25.78
CA TYR A 127 -8.73 -6.98 24.61
C TYR A 127 -8.30 -8.43 24.90
N ASN A 128 -8.19 -8.80 26.17
CA ASN A 128 -7.72 -10.12 26.59
C ASN A 128 -6.40 -10.53 25.90
N ILE A 129 -5.44 -9.57 25.85
CA ILE A 129 -4.13 -9.77 25.26
C ILE A 129 -3.23 -10.50 26.24
N THR A 130 -2.70 -11.64 25.80
CA THR A 130 -1.68 -12.39 26.50
C THR A 130 -0.41 -12.45 25.68
N GLU A 131 0.72 -12.71 26.33
CA GLU A 131 2.01 -12.85 25.64
C GLU A 131 1.97 -13.99 24.60
N ASP A 132 1.36 -15.13 24.94
CA ASP A 132 1.21 -16.26 24.03
C ASP A 132 0.39 -15.91 22.79
N LYS A 133 -0.74 -15.21 22.94
CA LYS A 133 -1.57 -14.80 21.82
C LYS A 133 -0.84 -13.79 20.91
N LEU A 134 -0.10 -12.85 21.50
CA LEU A 134 0.73 -11.93 20.73
C LEU A 134 1.84 -12.67 19.98
N ASN A 135 2.55 -13.56 20.66
CA ASN A 135 3.57 -14.38 20.00
C ASN A 135 2.99 -15.21 18.86
N GLN A 136 1.76 -15.73 19.02
CA GLN A 136 1.05 -16.41 17.94
C GLN A 136 0.77 -15.45 16.77
N MET A 137 0.19 -14.27 17.04
CA MET A 137 -0.11 -13.27 16.01
C MET A 137 1.17 -12.88 15.22
N PHE A 138 2.25 -12.52 15.91
CA PHE A 138 3.52 -12.19 15.26
C PHE A 138 4.09 -13.36 14.44
N THR A 139 3.98 -14.60 14.95
CA THR A 139 4.39 -15.82 14.23
C THR A 139 3.62 -15.99 12.92
N GLU A 140 2.31 -15.80 12.96
CA GLU A 140 1.45 -15.97 11.79
C GLU A 140 1.69 -14.92 10.71
N PHE A 141 1.90 -13.67 11.11
CA PHE A 141 2.31 -12.62 10.18
C PHE A 141 3.70 -12.89 9.59
N ALA A 142 4.64 -13.41 10.39
CA ALA A 142 5.97 -13.77 9.92
C ALA A 142 5.95 -14.96 8.92
N ILE A 143 5.12 -15.97 9.17
CA ILE A 143 4.92 -17.08 8.23
C ILE A 143 4.28 -16.59 6.92
N ALA A 144 3.28 -15.71 7.00
CA ALA A 144 2.67 -15.11 5.82
C ALA A 144 3.69 -14.31 4.99
N GLN A 145 4.52 -13.49 5.64
CA GLN A 145 5.60 -12.77 4.99
C GLN A 145 6.62 -13.72 4.34
N LYS A 146 7.00 -14.79 5.04
CA LYS A 146 7.93 -15.80 4.51
C LYS A 146 7.37 -16.52 3.30
N LEU A 147 6.09 -16.89 3.33
CA LEU A 147 5.41 -17.48 2.16
C LEU A 147 5.48 -16.53 0.96
N TYR A 148 5.17 -15.24 1.16
CA TYR A 148 5.25 -14.24 0.10
C TYR A 148 6.67 -14.13 -0.46
N ASN A 149 7.69 -14.02 0.40
CA ASN A 149 9.08 -13.94 0.01
C ASN A 149 9.50 -15.18 -0.80
N ASP A 150 9.17 -16.37 -0.31
CA ASP A 150 9.49 -17.66 -0.98
C ASP A 150 8.85 -17.72 -2.38
N GLN A 151 7.55 -17.43 -2.47
CA GLN A 151 6.82 -17.52 -3.74
C GLN A 151 7.24 -16.45 -4.76
N THR A 152 7.66 -15.28 -4.31
CA THR A 152 8.04 -14.15 -5.18
C THR A 152 9.53 -14.09 -5.48
N SER A 153 10.39 -14.73 -4.68
CA SER A 153 11.83 -14.77 -4.92
C SER A 153 12.20 -15.46 -6.24
N LEU A 154 11.41 -16.47 -6.62
CA LEU A 154 11.62 -17.27 -7.84
C LEU A 154 10.93 -16.66 -9.08
N MET A 155 10.21 -15.54 -8.94
CA MET A 155 9.56 -14.90 -10.07
C MET A 155 10.58 -14.10 -10.88
N ASP A 156 10.78 -14.52 -12.13
CA ASP A 156 11.57 -13.78 -13.11
C ASP A 156 10.64 -12.82 -13.87
N ILE A 157 10.62 -11.57 -13.42
CA ILE A 157 9.81 -10.50 -14.00
C ILE A 157 10.74 -9.43 -14.54
N GLU A 158 10.77 -9.32 -15.86
CA GLU A 158 11.50 -8.27 -16.55
C GLU A 158 10.73 -6.94 -16.52
N ILE A 159 11.45 -5.87 -16.15
CA ILE A 159 10.96 -4.49 -16.27
C ILE A 159 11.75 -3.82 -17.36
N SER A 160 11.07 -3.31 -18.39
CA SER A 160 11.75 -2.62 -19.47
C SER A 160 12.44 -1.34 -18.97
N ALA A 161 13.54 -0.98 -19.62
CA ALA A 161 14.26 0.26 -19.29
C ALA A 161 13.37 1.50 -19.51
N ASP A 162 12.49 1.44 -20.51
CA ASP A 162 11.57 2.57 -20.81
C ASP A 162 10.43 2.68 -19.82
N ASP A 163 9.84 1.55 -19.37
CA ASP A 163 8.77 1.55 -18.36
C ASP A 163 9.25 2.09 -17.01
N SER A 164 10.51 1.83 -16.65
CA SER A 164 11.07 2.26 -15.37
C SER A 164 11.68 3.65 -15.41
N ARG A 165 11.92 4.21 -16.61
CA ARG A 165 12.63 5.47 -16.81
C ARG A 165 11.88 6.63 -16.17
N VAL A 166 12.60 7.40 -15.36
CA VAL A 166 12.13 8.65 -14.76
C VAL A 166 12.85 9.79 -15.46
N ILE A 167 12.08 10.74 -15.96
CA ILE A 167 12.60 11.96 -16.61
C ILE A 167 12.23 13.20 -15.79
N ASN A 168 13.07 14.23 -15.85
CA ASN A 168 12.74 15.53 -15.26
C ASN A 168 12.40 16.50 -16.40
N ILE A 169 11.29 17.18 -16.27
CA ILE A 169 10.79 18.11 -17.29
C ILE A 169 10.43 19.46 -16.67
N GLN A 170 10.41 20.46 -17.53
CA GLN A 170 9.70 21.72 -17.31
C GLN A 170 8.56 21.81 -18.30
N TYR A 171 7.45 22.44 -17.91
CA TYR A 171 6.29 22.57 -18.78
C TYR A 171 5.66 23.95 -18.69
N ILE A 172 5.02 24.33 -19.76
CA ILE A 172 4.10 25.49 -19.84
C ILE A 172 2.75 24.92 -20.22
N VAL A 173 1.69 25.35 -19.56
CA VAL A 173 0.33 24.86 -19.77
C VAL A 173 -0.64 26.04 -19.85
N THR A 174 -1.57 25.96 -20.81
CA THR A 174 -2.69 26.90 -20.94
C THR A 174 -3.94 26.16 -21.43
N ASP A 175 -5.11 26.72 -21.13
CA ASP A 175 -6.39 26.25 -21.70
C ASP A 175 -6.64 26.87 -23.10
N SER A 176 -5.84 27.86 -23.52
CA SER A 176 -6.00 28.62 -24.77
C SER A 176 -4.89 28.30 -25.75
N LYS A 177 -5.29 27.92 -26.97
CA LYS A 177 -4.37 27.70 -28.08
C LYS A 177 -3.60 28.99 -28.44
N ASP A 178 -4.28 30.14 -28.44
CA ASP A 178 -3.66 31.43 -28.78
C ASP A 178 -2.60 31.83 -27.74
N GLU A 179 -2.82 31.48 -26.47
CA GLU A 179 -1.84 31.77 -25.39
C GLU A 179 -0.60 30.90 -25.50
N ILE A 180 -0.78 29.59 -25.75
CA ILE A 180 0.37 28.69 -25.87
C ILE A 180 1.19 29.01 -27.15
N GLU A 181 0.55 29.44 -28.24
CA GLU A 181 1.24 29.90 -29.45
C GLU A 181 2.09 31.14 -29.18
N LYS A 182 1.59 32.11 -28.39
CA LYS A 182 2.35 33.27 -27.93
C LYS A 182 3.52 32.85 -27.04
N ALA A 183 3.29 31.97 -26.07
CA ALA A 183 4.35 31.45 -25.20
C ALA A 183 5.45 30.76 -26.03
N TYR A 184 5.06 29.96 -27.03
CA TYR A 184 5.99 29.30 -27.93
C TYR A 184 6.82 30.29 -28.77
N ALA A 185 6.19 31.36 -29.29
CA ALA A 185 6.89 32.40 -30.01
C ALA A 185 7.91 33.12 -29.11
N GLU A 186 7.52 33.52 -27.90
CA GLU A 186 8.41 34.13 -26.92
C GLU A 186 9.63 33.25 -26.60
N LEU A 187 9.44 31.93 -26.49
CA LEU A 187 10.54 30.97 -26.29
C LEU A 187 11.48 30.91 -27.50
N LYS A 188 10.92 30.99 -28.73
CA LYS A 188 11.73 31.02 -29.96
C LYS A 188 12.56 32.29 -30.12
N GLU A 189 12.12 33.38 -29.51
CA GLU A 189 12.87 34.66 -29.43
C GLU A 189 14.01 34.60 -28.40
N GLY A 190 14.13 33.49 -27.65
CA GLY A 190 15.21 33.26 -26.68
C GLY A 190 14.89 33.69 -25.26
N ASN A 191 13.62 33.95 -24.95
CA ASN A 191 13.21 34.21 -23.58
C ASN A 191 13.38 32.94 -22.69
N SER A 192 13.60 33.16 -21.40
CA SER A 192 13.80 32.08 -20.43
C SER A 192 12.55 31.24 -20.28
N PHE A 193 12.68 29.92 -20.36
CA PHE A 193 11.57 28.97 -20.11
C PHE A 193 10.90 29.20 -18.76
N PHE A 194 11.69 29.43 -17.71
CA PHE A 194 11.20 29.77 -16.38
C PHE A 194 10.31 31.04 -16.39
N ALA A 195 10.76 32.10 -17.03
CA ALA A 195 10.02 33.36 -17.05
C ALA A 195 8.68 33.21 -17.80
N ILE A 196 8.67 32.45 -18.90
CA ILE A 196 7.47 32.16 -19.67
C ILE A 196 6.53 31.24 -18.92
N ALA A 197 7.04 30.17 -18.26
CA ALA A 197 6.25 29.30 -17.42
C ALA A 197 5.57 30.06 -16.27
N LYS A 198 6.30 30.93 -15.58
CA LYS A 198 5.73 31.77 -14.51
C LYS A 198 4.69 32.78 -15.00
N LYS A 199 4.76 33.18 -16.28
CA LYS A 199 3.80 34.09 -16.89
C LYS A 199 2.49 33.40 -17.28
N TYR A 200 2.55 32.15 -17.75
CA TYR A 200 1.41 31.47 -18.36
C TYR A 200 0.79 30.39 -17.48
N ASN A 201 1.56 29.72 -16.61
CA ASN A 201 1.02 28.71 -15.71
C ASN A 201 0.25 29.35 -14.54
N SER A 202 -1.02 29.03 -14.41
CA SER A 202 -1.93 29.63 -13.42
C SER A 202 -1.59 29.32 -11.97
N ASP A 203 -1.03 28.13 -11.70
CA ASP A 203 -0.60 27.66 -10.38
C ASP A 203 0.86 28.02 -10.06
N GLY A 204 1.60 28.50 -11.06
CA GLY A 204 3.01 28.81 -10.96
C GLY A 204 3.96 27.63 -10.92
N GLU A 205 3.45 26.38 -10.95
CA GLU A 205 4.25 25.18 -11.08
C GLU A 205 4.73 25.01 -12.53
N TYR A 206 5.93 24.51 -12.71
CA TYR A 206 6.54 24.36 -14.04
C TYR A 206 7.56 23.22 -14.13
N GLU A 207 7.86 22.55 -13.04
CA GLU A 207 8.77 21.41 -12.98
C GLU A 207 8.02 20.16 -12.58
N TYR A 208 8.33 19.05 -13.22
CA TYR A 208 7.71 17.79 -12.93
C TYR A 208 8.70 16.63 -13.11
N GLU A 209 8.65 15.69 -12.17
CA GLU A 209 9.33 14.41 -12.26
C GLU A 209 8.34 13.40 -12.80
N LEU A 210 8.53 13.01 -14.06
CA LEU A 210 7.55 12.21 -14.80
C LEU A 210 7.94 10.73 -14.82
N ARG A 211 6.99 9.89 -14.43
CA ARG A 211 7.00 8.43 -14.63
C ARG A 211 5.95 8.04 -15.67
N ARG A 212 6.13 6.90 -16.30
CA ARG A 212 5.14 6.35 -17.22
C ARG A 212 3.82 6.06 -16.51
N GLY A 213 2.72 6.47 -17.14
CA GLY A 213 1.34 6.26 -16.64
C GLY A 213 0.82 7.35 -15.71
N GLU A 214 1.58 8.43 -15.46
CA GLU A 214 1.16 9.54 -14.59
C GLU A 214 0.39 10.65 -15.34
N MET A 215 0.59 10.77 -16.67
CA MET A 215 0.00 11.83 -17.48
C MET A 215 -0.69 11.25 -18.73
N ASP A 216 -1.44 12.08 -19.44
CA ASP A 216 -2.04 11.71 -20.73
C ASP A 216 -0.99 11.15 -21.71
N SER A 217 -1.39 10.14 -22.49
CA SER A 217 -0.48 9.45 -23.41
C SER A 217 0.23 10.35 -24.41
N LYS A 218 -0.46 11.36 -24.95
CA LYS A 218 0.13 12.31 -25.91
C LYS A 218 1.17 13.21 -25.22
N PHE A 219 0.90 13.61 -23.98
CA PHE A 219 1.86 14.35 -23.18
C PHE A 219 3.11 13.50 -22.92
N GLU A 220 2.91 12.26 -22.46
CA GLU A 220 4.03 11.34 -22.18
C GLU A 220 4.84 11.02 -23.43
N GLU A 221 4.21 10.68 -24.54
CA GLU A 221 4.89 10.41 -25.81
C GLU A 221 5.79 11.58 -26.22
N ALA A 222 5.26 12.81 -26.14
CA ALA A 222 6.03 14.00 -26.47
C ALA A 222 7.19 14.24 -25.49
N ALA A 223 6.96 14.06 -24.17
CA ALA A 223 7.98 14.29 -23.14
C ALA A 223 9.12 13.27 -23.24
N TYR A 224 8.78 11.97 -23.37
CA TYR A 224 9.76 10.89 -23.42
C TYR A 224 10.53 10.79 -24.76
N ALA A 225 10.08 11.47 -25.80
CA ALA A 225 10.80 11.59 -27.07
C ALA A 225 11.93 12.64 -27.03
N LEU A 226 11.94 13.51 -26.00
CA LEU A 226 12.93 14.59 -25.89
C LEU A 226 14.23 14.09 -25.23
N SER A 227 15.35 14.51 -25.79
CA SER A 227 16.64 14.43 -25.13
C SER A 227 16.84 15.60 -24.14
N THR A 228 17.77 15.45 -23.21
CA THR A 228 18.11 16.49 -22.25
C THR A 228 18.43 17.82 -22.95
N GLY A 229 17.73 18.87 -22.58
CA GLY A 229 17.83 20.22 -23.14
C GLY A 229 16.87 20.48 -24.29
N GLU A 230 16.23 19.48 -24.88
CA GLU A 230 15.27 19.66 -25.98
C GLU A 230 13.91 20.16 -25.49
N MET A 231 13.18 20.79 -26.41
CA MET A 231 11.84 21.32 -26.19
C MET A 231 10.89 20.77 -27.26
N SER A 232 9.69 20.40 -26.84
CA SER A 232 8.64 19.91 -27.74
C SER A 232 8.08 21.03 -28.65
N SER A 233 7.36 20.65 -29.69
CA SER A 233 6.31 21.48 -30.26
C SER A 233 5.17 21.65 -29.27
N ILE A 234 4.12 22.40 -29.65
CA ILE A 234 2.89 22.50 -28.87
C ILE A 234 2.20 21.11 -28.87
N VAL A 235 1.88 20.60 -27.70
CA VAL A 235 1.19 19.33 -27.46
C VAL A 235 -0.21 19.61 -26.95
N GLU A 236 -1.22 18.99 -27.55
CA GLU A 236 -2.61 19.06 -27.08
C GLU A 236 -2.97 17.75 -26.37
N ALA A 237 -3.24 17.83 -25.07
CA ALA A 237 -3.58 16.72 -24.22
C ALA A 237 -4.66 17.13 -23.20
N GLU A 238 -5.68 16.30 -22.99
CA GLU A 238 -6.78 16.53 -22.04
C GLU A 238 -7.47 17.90 -22.16
N GLY A 239 -7.56 18.43 -23.39
CA GLY A 239 -8.21 19.74 -23.65
C GLY A 239 -7.35 20.94 -23.25
N LYS A 240 -6.08 20.73 -22.92
CA LYS A 240 -5.07 21.77 -22.63
C LYS A 240 -3.95 21.71 -23.63
N TYR A 241 -3.17 22.80 -23.68
CA TYR A 241 -2.00 22.95 -24.57
C TYR A 241 -0.73 23.07 -23.73
N TYR A 242 0.29 22.30 -24.13
CA TYR A 242 1.55 22.21 -23.41
C TYR A 242 2.74 22.50 -24.30
N ILE A 243 3.79 23.08 -23.70
CA ILE A 243 5.15 23.07 -24.21
C ILE A 243 6.01 22.40 -23.16
N ILE A 244 6.77 21.38 -23.54
CA ILE A 244 7.54 20.56 -22.63
C ILE A 244 9.02 20.75 -22.93
N ARG A 245 9.85 20.91 -21.91
CA ARG A 245 11.31 20.92 -22.01
C ARG A 245 11.87 19.82 -21.14
N CYS A 246 12.66 18.94 -21.73
CA CYS A 246 13.37 17.91 -20.97
C CYS A 246 14.60 18.52 -20.28
N THR A 247 14.70 18.40 -18.97
CA THR A 247 15.88 18.82 -18.19
C THR A 247 16.80 17.65 -17.86
N SER A 248 16.25 16.42 -17.80
CA SER A 248 17.00 15.17 -17.70
C SER A 248 16.16 14.06 -18.32
N ASP A 249 16.67 13.44 -19.38
CA ASP A 249 16.00 12.33 -20.09
C ASP A 249 16.15 10.98 -19.38
N ASN A 250 16.92 10.91 -18.31
CA ASN A 250 17.04 9.75 -17.44
C ASN A 250 17.67 10.13 -16.09
N ASP A 251 16.84 10.29 -15.06
CA ASP A 251 17.31 10.36 -13.68
C ASP A 251 17.61 8.93 -13.18
N LYS A 252 18.87 8.52 -13.28
CA LYS A 252 19.29 7.14 -12.99
C LYS A 252 18.92 6.68 -11.58
N ALA A 253 19.08 7.54 -10.58
CA ALA A 253 18.80 7.17 -9.19
C ALA A 253 17.30 6.89 -8.99
N LYS A 254 16.45 7.79 -9.51
CA LYS A 254 15.00 7.65 -9.43
C LYS A 254 14.48 6.52 -10.32
N THR A 255 15.10 6.30 -11.48
CA THR A 255 14.78 5.17 -12.37
C THR A 255 15.01 3.83 -11.68
N GLU A 256 16.11 3.64 -10.93
CA GLU A 256 16.34 2.41 -10.18
C GLU A 256 15.33 2.21 -9.03
N VAL A 257 14.96 3.29 -8.34
CA VAL A 257 13.89 3.25 -7.32
C VAL A 257 12.55 2.89 -7.95
N ASN A 258 12.17 3.55 -9.06
CA ASN A 258 10.95 3.27 -9.80
C ASN A 258 10.90 1.84 -10.34
N LYS A 259 12.00 1.34 -10.89
CA LYS A 259 12.12 -0.06 -11.35
C LYS A 259 11.87 -1.05 -10.22
N SER A 260 12.42 -0.77 -9.04
CA SER A 260 12.21 -1.62 -7.87
C SER A 260 10.76 -1.59 -7.38
N ALA A 261 10.10 -0.43 -7.44
CA ALA A 261 8.69 -0.29 -7.10
C ALA A 261 7.79 -1.07 -8.08
N ILE A 262 7.99 -0.87 -9.40
CA ILE A 262 7.25 -1.62 -10.45
C ILE A 262 7.44 -3.13 -10.30
N LEU A 263 8.66 -3.59 -10.01
CA LEU A 263 8.94 -5.00 -9.78
C LEU A 263 8.17 -5.54 -8.56
N ALA A 264 8.17 -4.79 -7.47
CA ALA A 264 7.43 -5.17 -6.25
C ALA A 264 5.92 -5.27 -6.52
N ASP A 265 5.34 -4.29 -7.23
CA ASP A 265 3.92 -4.27 -7.60
C ASP A 265 3.55 -5.45 -8.52
N LYS A 266 4.37 -5.73 -9.52
CA LYS A 266 4.14 -6.87 -10.42
C LYS A 266 4.26 -8.22 -9.69
N LYS A 267 5.22 -8.36 -8.76
CA LYS A 267 5.34 -9.55 -7.92
C LYS A 267 4.13 -9.73 -7.00
N LEU A 268 3.66 -8.65 -6.39
CA LEU A 268 2.47 -8.67 -5.55
C LEU A 268 1.23 -9.05 -6.36
N ALA A 269 1.04 -8.46 -7.53
CA ALA A 269 -0.07 -8.79 -8.43
C ALA A 269 -0.05 -10.27 -8.85
N ALA A 270 1.11 -10.78 -9.27
CA ALA A 270 1.27 -12.18 -9.67
C ALA A 270 1.08 -13.17 -8.49
N PHE A 271 1.51 -12.78 -7.29
CA PHE A 271 1.23 -13.55 -6.08
C PHE A 271 -0.27 -13.55 -5.77
N ASN A 272 -0.92 -12.40 -5.83
CA ASN A 272 -2.35 -12.26 -5.53
C ASN A 272 -3.21 -13.09 -6.47
N GLU A 273 -2.94 -13.06 -7.76
CA GLU A 273 -3.67 -13.85 -8.76
C GLU A 273 -3.70 -15.35 -8.41
N LYS A 274 -2.54 -15.92 -8.05
CA LYS A 274 -2.46 -17.32 -7.63
C LYS A 274 -3.05 -17.60 -6.26
N PHE A 275 -2.95 -16.63 -5.36
CA PHE A 275 -3.41 -16.78 -3.99
C PHE A 275 -4.93 -16.64 -3.87
N GLU A 276 -5.57 -15.79 -4.66
CA GLU A 276 -7.03 -15.61 -4.69
C GLU A 276 -7.76 -16.91 -5.04
N GLU A 277 -7.24 -17.70 -5.98
CA GLU A 277 -7.79 -19.02 -6.30
C GLU A 277 -7.71 -19.97 -5.10
N TYR A 278 -6.59 -19.96 -4.37
CA TYR A 278 -6.43 -20.77 -3.16
C TYR A 278 -7.36 -20.31 -2.03
N GLU A 279 -7.46 -19.00 -1.80
CA GLU A 279 -8.29 -18.39 -0.75
C GLU A 279 -9.77 -18.65 -0.99
N ALA A 280 -10.24 -18.58 -2.24
CA ALA A 280 -11.63 -18.87 -2.62
C ALA A 280 -12.07 -20.29 -2.28
N GLY A 281 -11.14 -21.24 -2.19
CA GLY A 281 -11.40 -22.62 -1.78
C GLY A 281 -11.47 -22.83 -0.27
N LYS A 282 -11.21 -21.80 0.55
CA LYS A 282 -11.17 -21.94 2.02
C LYS A 282 -12.53 -21.68 2.67
N TYR A 283 -12.80 -22.48 3.72
CA TYR A 283 -13.97 -22.32 4.54
C TYR A 283 -13.68 -21.37 5.71
N VAL A 284 -14.44 -20.29 5.78
CA VAL A 284 -14.28 -19.24 6.79
C VAL A 284 -15.52 -19.20 7.70
N GLU A 285 -15.35 -19.47 8.97
CA GLU A 285 -16.35 -19.18 10.00
C GLU A 285 -16.05 -17.78 10.56
N TRP A 286 -17.05 -16.92 10.65
CA TRP A 286 -16.91 -15.55 11.15
C TRP A 286 -17.90 -15.24 12.25
N ASN A 287 -17.49 -14.53 13.29
CA ASN A 287 -18.31 -14.17 14.43
C ASN A 287 -18.72 -12.68 14.38
N ASP A 288 -19.79 -12.40 13.66
CA ASP A 288 -20.29 -11.03 13.48
C ASP A 288 -20.61 -10.36 14.83
N SER A 289 -21.11 -11.12 15.82
CA SER A 289 -21.45 -10.57 17.12
C SER A 289 -20.25 -10.06 17.93
N GLU A 290 -19.07 -10.63 17.74
CA GLU A 290 -17.82 -10.13 18.33
C GLU A 290 -17.21 -9.02 17.46
N TRP A 291 -17.35 -9.12 16.12
CA TRP A 291 -16.86 -8.11 15.19
C TRP A 291 -17.56 -6.74 15.36
N GLU A 292 -18.87 -6.74 15.53
CA GLU A 292 -19.65 -5.52 15.70
C GLU A 292 -19.32 -4.74 16.99
N LYS A 293 -18.76 -5.41 17.99
CA LYS A 293 -18.28 -4.76 19.23
C LYS A 293 -16.97 -4.00 19.05
N LEU A 294 -16.24 -4.26 17.97
CA LEU A 294 -14.96 -3.62 17.69
C LEU A 294 -15.17 -2.36 16.86
N SER A 295 -14.40 -1.33 17.16
CA SER A 295 -14.43 -0.05 16.47
C SER A 295 -13.01 0.50 16.36
N VAL A 296 -12.67 1.04 15.17
CA VAL A 296 -11.37 1.67 14.92
C VAL A 296 -11.27 2.98 15.71
N SER A 297 -12.30 3.81 15.65
CA SER A 297 -12.33 5.11 16.30
C SER A 297 -12.27 5.04 17.84
N SER A 298 -12.58 3.88 18.43
CA SER A 298 -12.49 3.62 19.88
C SER A 298 -11.33 2.71 20.29
N ALA A 299 -10.44 2.33 19.37
CA ALA A 299 -9.24 1.54 19.68
C ALA A 299 -8.30 2.31 20.62
N VAL A 300 -7.67 1.62 21.57
CA VAL A 300 -6.96 2.29 22.70
C VAL A 300 -5.46 2.04 22.75
N ILE A 301 -4.88 1.26 21.83
CA ILE A 301 -3.44 1.02 21.79
C ILE A 301 -2.81 2.09 20.87
N TYR A 302 -2.19 3.10 21.45
CA TYR A 302 -1.57 4.23 20.73
C TYR A 302 -0.11 4.49 21.13
N ASN A 303 0.41 3.74 22.09
CA ASN A 303 1.76 3.87 22.62
C ASN A 303 2.77 2.94 21.94
N VAL A 304 2.31 2.00 21.14
CA VAL A 304 3.11 1.09 20.33
C VAL A 304 2.33 0.69 19.09
N LYS A 305 3.00 0.61 17.93
CA LYS A 305 2.41 0.14 16.67
C LYS A 305 2.90 -1.30 16.39
N PHE A 306 1.98 -2.15 15.96
CA PHE A 306 2.29 -3.53 15.57
C PHE A 306 3.24 -3.54 14.37
N GLU A 307 2.92 -2.75 13.34
CA GLU A 307 3.72 -2.65 12.12
C GLU A 307 5.17 -2.26 12.40
N ASP A 308 5.41 -1.20 13.20
CA ASP A 308 6.75 -0.75 13.55
C ASP A 308 7.54 -1.84 14.28
N THR A 309 6.86 -2.56 15.18
CA THR A 309 7.47 -3.64 15.96
C THR A 309 7.73 -4.87 15.09
N PHE A 310 6.79 -5.23 14.22
CA PHE A 310 6.91 -6.33 13.28
C PHE A 310 8.06 -6.13 12.29
N ASN A 311 8.21 -4.91 11.77
CA ASN A 311 9.27 -4.56 10.81
C ASN A 311 10.70 -4.64 11.40
N THR A 312 10.85 -4.87 12.71
CA THR A 312 12.16 -5.18 13.32
C THR A 312 12.59 -6.64 13.11
N ILE A 313 11.68 -7.51 12.64
CA ILE A 313 11.94 -8.93 12.41
C ILE A 313 12.53 -9.10 10.99
N THR A 314 13.67 -9.78 10.89
CA THR A 314 14.21 -10.17 9.59
C THR A 314 13.59 -11.52 9.19
N ILE A 315 12.85 -11.53 8.09
CA ILE A 315 12.22 -12.70 7.49
C ILE A 315 12.87 -12.95 6.13
N ASN A 316 13.52 -14.10 5.99
CA ASN A 316 14.26 -14.52 4.78
C ASN A 316 13.43 -15.46 3.90
#